data_46e95a1af560e350bea4f4c93f5dff4a
#
_entry.id   46e95a1af560e350bea4f4c93f5dff4a
#
_cell.length_a   1.000
_cell.length_b   1.000
_cell.length_c   1.000
_cell.angle_alpha   90.00
_cell.angle_beta   90.00
_cell.angle_gamma   90.00
#
_symmetry.space_group_name_H-M   'P 1'
#
loop_
_entity.id
_entity.type
_entity.pdbx_description
1 polymer ?
#
loop_
_entity_poly.entity_id
_entity_poly.type
_entity_poly.pdbx_seq_one_letter_code
_entity_poly.pdbx_strand_id
1 'polypeptide(L)'
;MTSQIKHDLSPISALLKADAIIFWSDYGSKAVTESWVQRLNKQVKQLDQVKDFTNINIATGRESLICDADLDCPEANLLADSFLPPTELEFGRESTPRAHRLYKVIDLHLKNTRAYCSFADETKSMLVEIRGNKHYTMCWGQYDNGEKVVWTKSGLPTEISWEALNKAVALLSVSCVILRKYARDGLRNEYIRKMVATLWHHKVEQTDAEKIITAVVTAAGDDVEERVARVADVYKRERTEQLLGLPALAEEFNWNKDEVKDFKKLMFKITGRDALPEFTATFVQRIAYMMKQKKYYDLEDKEMYDGESIDVKYAKEFNGKYTPLKYWKMSKDSKVCVDFCYQPADKNRFVKVNKKLMINVYEPHDIVPDATADTDVFWALLKNVIPHDKEREHFLDWYSYPLQSPGKKIRHAIIMQSDEFQLGKGSLFDLHRDMLGLHNTRKIELEEALDK
;
A
#
# COMPACT_ATOMS: atom_id res chain seq x y z
N MET A 1 6.47 51.90 -13.30
CA MET A 1 7.40 50.79 -13.60
C MET A 1 7.31 49.80 -12.50
N THR A 2 6.45 48.83 -12.66
CA THR A 2 6.31 47.70 -11.71
C THR A 2 7.46 46.76 -11.96
N SER A 3 8.42 46.69 -11.04
CA SER A 3 9.48 45.69 -11.05
C SER A 3 8.82 44.31 -11.00
N GLN A 4 8.86 43.59 -12.12
CA GLN A 4 8.58 42.15 -12.11
C GLN A 4 9.55 41.50 -11.13
N ILE A 5 9.06 41.07 -9.99
CA ILE A 5 9.79 40.17 -9.10
C ILE A 5 9.93 38.88 -9.90
N LYS A 6 11.10 38.63 -10.48
CA LYS A 6 11.40 37.34 -11.08
C LYS A 6 11.38 36.31 -9.95
N HIS A 7 10.26 35.63 -9.82
CA HIS A 7 10.17 34.49 -8.94
C HIS A 7 11.10 33.38 -9.43
N ASP A 8 11.88 32.79 -8.54
CA ASP A 8 12.69 31.61 -8.85
C ASP A 8 11.74 30.43 -9.10
N LEU A 9 11.53 30.05 -10.36
CA LEU A 9 10.71 28.92 -10.78
C LEU A 9 11.47 27.59 -10.86
N SER A 10 12.73 27.54 -10.41
CA SER A 10 13.53 26.31 -10.41
C SER A 10 12.87 25.15 -9.66
N PRO A 11 12.17 25.36 -8.50
CA PRO A 11 11.47 24.29 -7.83
C PRO A 11 10.31 23.70 -8.64
N ILE A 12 9.56 24.55 -9.32
CA ILE A 12 8.44 24.10 -10.19
C ILE A 12 9.00 23.33 -11.38
N SER A 13 10.12 23.78 -11.95
CA SER A 13 10.82 23.04 -13.01
C SER A 13 11.28 21.66 -12.55
N ALA A 14 11.81 21.55 -11.33
CA ALA A 14 12.23 20.28 -10.75
C ALA A 14 11.05 19.32 -10.55
N LEU A 15 9.92 19.81 -10.08
CA LEU A 15 8.69 19.04 -9.90
C LEU A 15 8.17 18.51 -11.25
N LEU A 16 8.14 19.35 -12.28
CA LEU A 16 7.73 18.93 -13.62
C LEU A 16 8.67 17.87 -14.22
N LYS A 17 10.00 18.00 -13.99
CA LYS A 17 10.98 16.99 -14.40
C LYS A 17 10.85 15.66 -13.64
N ALA A 18 10.30 15.71 -12.44
CA ALA A 18 10.01 14.52 -11.62
C ALA A 18 8.64 13.87 -11.96
N ASP A 19 7.98 14.33 -13.02
CA ASP A 19 6.62 13.92 -13.41
C ASP A 19 5.56 14.15 -12.31
N ALA A 20 5.82 15.10 -11.41
CA ALA A 20 4.86 15.45 -10.37
C ALA A 20 3.63 16.13 -10.98
N ILE A 21 2.46 15.74 -10.53
CA ILE A 21 1.22 16.42 -10.88
C ILE A 21 1.05 17.62 -9.96
N ILE A 22 1.15 18.82 -10.52
CA ILE A 22 0.97 20.06 -9.80
C ILE A 22 -0.25 20.81 -10.35
N PHE A 23 -0.93 21.53 -9.48
CA PHE A 23 -2.12 22.32 -9.83
C PHE A 23 -2.15 23.65 -9.06
N TRP A 24 -2.80 24.64 -9.60
CA TRP A 24 -2.92 25.94 -8.97
C TRP A 24 -4.18 26.08 -8.11
N SER A 25 -4.11 26.93 -7.09
CA SER A 25 -5.21 27.33 -6.21
C SER A 25 -5.13 28.82 -5.89
N ASP A 26 -6.11 29.32 -5.15
CA ASP A 26 -6.19 30.73 -4.80
C ASP A 26 -5.02 31.14 -3.92
N TYR A 27 -4.46 32.33 -4.22
CA TYR A 27 -3.35 32.91 -3.48
C TYR A 27 -3.78 33.32 -2.08
N GLY A 28 -2.89 33.15 -1.11
CA GLY A 28 -3.17 33.48 0.27
C GLY A 28 -4.15 32.52 0.97
N SER A 29 -4.41 31.34 0.41
CA SER A 29 -5.22 30.30 1.05
C SER A 29 -4.59 28.92 0.91
N LYS A 30 -4.49 28.20 2.05
CA LYS A 30 -4.12 26.78 2.06
C LYS A 30 -5.31 25.89 1.67
N ALA A 31 -6.53 26.38 1.85
CA ALA A 31 -7.74 25.61 1.60
C ALA A 31 -8.03 25.50 0.10
N VAL A 32 -8.25 24.29 -0.38
CA VAL A 32 -8.70 24.01 -1.73
C VAL A 32 -10.08 23.41 -1.64
N THR A 33 -11.09 24.17 -2.08
CA THR A 33 -12.51 23.80 -1.95
C THR A 33 -13.00 22.85 -3.03
N GLU A 34 -12.28 22.74 -4.13
CA GLU A 34 -12.66 21.90 -5.25
C GLU A 34 -12.51 20.41 -4.97
N SER A 35 -13.32 19.61 -5.67
CA SER A 35 -13.18 18.15 -5.67
C SER A 35 -11.85 17.70 -6.27
N TRP A 36 -11.41 16.50 -5.94
CA TRP A 36 -10.14 15.94 -6.47
C TRP A 36 -10.06 15.98 -7.99
N VAL A 37 -11.14 15.65 -8.68
CA VAL A 37 -11.20 15.67 -10.17
C VAL A 37 -11.05 17.09 -10.70
N GLN A 38 -11.72 18.07 -10.08
CA GLN A 38 -11.61 19.48 -10.48
C GLN A 38 -10.19 20.02 -10.29
N ARG A 39 -9.50 19.61 -9.20
CA ARG A 39 -8.09 19.96 -8.95
C ARG A 39 -7.19 19.43 -10.05
N LEU A 40 -7.33 18.17 -10.41
CA LEU A 40 -6.53 17.55 -11.47
C LEU A 40 -6.78 18.18 -12.85
N ASN A 41 -7.92 18.83 -13.09
CA ASN A 41 -8.20 19.60 -14.29
C ASN A 41 -7.47 20.94 -14.35
N LYS A 42 -6.95 21.43 -13.20
CA LYS A 42 -6.19 22.69 -13.09
C LYS A 42 -4.67 22.45 -13.10
N GLN A 43 -4.18 21.42 -13.80
CA GLN A 43 -2.77 21.07 -13.83
C GLN A 43 -1.90 22.16 -14.48
N VAL A 44 -0.75 22.40 -13.87
CA VAL A 44 0.35 23.16 -14.44
C VAL A 44 1.27 22.18 -15.16
N LYS A 45 1.39 22.30 -16.47
CA LYS A 45 2.21 21.43 -17.33
C LYS A 45 3.49 22.08 -17.83
N GLN A 46 3.54 23.40 -17.79
CA GLN A 46 4.66 24.21 -18.29
C GLN A 46 4.84 25.44 -17.39
N LEU A 47 6.08 25.94 -17.32
CA LEU A 47 6.42 27.07 -16.43
C LEU A 47 5.70 28.38 -16.77
N ASP A 48 5.36 28.60 -18.03
CA ASP A 48 4.61 29.79 -18.49
C ASP A 48 3.15 29.83 -17.99
N GLN A 49 2.64 28.70 -17.50
CA GLN A 49 1.31 28.61 -16.87
C GLN A 49 1.30 29.05 -15.40
N VAL A 50 2.47 29.28 -14.80
CA VAL A 50 2.60 29.79 -13.43
C VAL A 50 2.30 31.30 -13.45
N LYS A 51 1.25 31.70 -12.77
CA LYS A 51 0.79 33.11 -12.71
C LYS A 51 1.22 33.73 -11.38
N ASP A 52 1.50 35.02 -11.42
CA ASP A 52 1.63 35.81 -10.20
C ASP A 52 0.33 35.72 -9.37
N PHE A 53 0.47 35.76 -8.05
CA PHE A 53 -0.68 35.69 -7.14
C PHE A 53 -1.52 34.39 -7.24
N THR A 54 -0.86 33.26 -7.49
CA THR A 54 -1.46 31.91 -7.35
C THR A 54 -0.66 31.07 -6.38
N ASN A 55 -1.32 30.14 -5.72
CA ASN A 55 -0.64 29.06 -4.98
C ASN A 55 -0.54 27.84 -5.88
N ILE A 56 0.56 27.10 -5.76
CA ILE A 56 0.76 25.82 -6.45
C ILE A 56 0.83 24.71 -5.44
N ASN A 57 0.13 23.64 -5.72
CA ASN A 57 0.04 22.45 -4.90
C ASN A 57 0.56 21.24 -5.68
N ILE A 58 1.21 20.31 -4.98
CA ILE A 58 1.57 18.99 -5.49
C ILE A 58 0.45 18.03 -5.12
N ALA A 59 -0.11 17.34 -6.11
CA ALA A 59 -0.94 16.18 -5.88
C ALA A 59 -0.07 15.01 -5.42
N THR A 60 -0.27 14.53 -4.21
CA THR A 60 0.52 13.41 -3.67
C THR A 60 -0.18 12.08 -3.89
N GLY A 61 0.59 11.00 -3.97
CA GLY A 61 0.09 9.64 -4.10
C GLY A 61 0.21 9.05 -5.49
N ARG A 62 -0.77 8.24 -5.86
CA ARG A 62 -0.71 7.34 -7.05
C ARG A 62 -0.49 8.08 -8.37
N GLU A 63 -1.04 9.27 -8.50
CA GLU A 63 -1.00 10.02 -9.74
C GLU A 63 0.40 10.54 -10.07
N SER A 64 1.18 10.92 -9.04
CA SER A 64 2.53 11.49 -9.20
C SER A 64 3.62 10.56 -8.66
N LEU A 65 3.25 9.50 -7.93
CA LEU A 65 4.14 8.68 -7.11
C LEU A 65 4.91 9.47 -6.03
N ILE A 66 4.60 10.75 -5.85
CA ILE A 66 5.20 11.61 -4.84
C ILE A 66 4.46 11.45 -3.52
N CYS A 67 5.21 11.23 -2.45
CA CYS A 67 4.74 11.35 -1.09
C CYS A 67 5.49 12.46 -0.36
N ASP A 68 4.77 13.16 0.50
CA ASP A 68 5.32 14.22 1.34
C ASP A 68 5.42 13.73 2.79
N ALA A 69 6.62 13.73 3.34
CA ALA A 69 6.84 13.60 4.78
C ALA A 69 6.74 15.00 5.40
N ASP A 70 5.60 15.29 6.01
CA ASP A 70 5.27 16.56 6.64
C ASP A 70 5.66 16.53 8.13
N LEU A 71 6.55 17.42 8.54
CA LEU A 71 7.13 17.50 9.88
C LEU A 71 6.35 18.53 10.72
N ASP A 72 5.33 18.05 11.43
CA ASP A 72 4.33 18.89 12.09
C ASP A 72 4.73 19.34 13.51
N CYS A 73 5.92 18.97 14.02
CA CYS A 73 6.39 19.39 15.33
C CYS A 73 7.88 19.79 15.33
N PRO A 74 8.32 20.62 16.30
CA PRO A 74 9.72 21.08 16.40
C PRO A 74 10.73 19.93 16.50
N GLU A 75 10.40 18.89 17.28
CA GLU A 75 11.27 17.71 17.45
C GLU A 75 11.46 16.97 16.12
N ALA A 76 10.41 16.87 15.29
CA ALA A 76 10.51 16.24 13.99
C ALA A 76 11.46 17.02 13.06
N ASN A 77 11.36 18.34 13.03
CA ASN A 77 12.28 19.18 12.26
C ASN A 77 13.75 19.03 12.73
N LEU A 78 13.95 18.94 14.04
CA LEU A 78 15.29 18.77 14.64
C LEU A 78 15.91 17.40 14.34
N LEU A 79 15.10 16.34 14.40
CA LEU A 79 15.55 14.95 14.30
C LEU A 79 15.49 14.37 12.89
N ALA A 80 14.85 15.04 11.94
CA ALA A 80 14.53 14.48 10.62
C ALA A 80 15.77 13.95 9.88
N ASP A 81 16.90 14.66 9.90
CA ASP A 81 18.13 14.25 9.22
C ASP A 81 18.73 12.96 9.78
N SER A 82 18.40 12.60 11.01
CA SER A 82 18.83 11.34 11.61
C SER A 82 18.04 10.13 11.11
N PHE A 83 16.83 10.30 10.60
CA PHE A 83 15.93 9.18 10.27
C PHE A 83 15.50 9.14 8.82
N LEU A 84 15.12 10.28 8.26
CA LEU A 84 14.65 10.36 6.88
C LEU A 84 15.84 10.33 5.92
N PRO A 85 15.78 9.54 4.84
CA PRO A 85 16.77 9.59 3.79
C PRO A 85 16.92 11.00 3.22
N PRO A 86 18.12 11.41 2.79
CA PRO A 86 18.28 12.68 2.13
C PRO A 86 17.47 12.73 0.83
N THR A 87 16.86 13.88 0.56
CA THR A 87 16.16 14.15 -0.72
C THR A 87 16.56 15.55 -1.21
N GLU A 88 16.52 15.74 -2.52
CA GLU A 88 16.77 17.04 -3.14
C GLU A 88 15.48 17.85 -3.38
N LEU A 89 14.33 17.38 -2.87
CA LEU A 89 13.09 18.15 -2.83
C LEU A 89 12.69 18.41 -1.37
N GLU A 90 13.08 19.57 -0.87
CA GLU A 90 12.86 19.97 0.52
C GLU A 90 12.41 21.43 0.57
N PHE A 91 11.32 21.70 1.27
CA PHE A 91 10.78 23.05 1.44
C PHE A 91 9.95 23.18 2.73
N GLY A 92 9.48 24.39 2.97
CA GLY A 92 8.56 24.70 4.06
C GLY A 92 8.08 26.14 3.97
N ARG A 93 7.74 26.73 5.09
CA ARG A 93 7.45 28.16 5.21
C ARG A 93 8.62 28.87 5.91
N GLU A 94 8.62 30.18 5.86
CA GLU A 94 9.71 31.00 6.41
C GLU A 94 10.03 30.65 7.89
N SER A 95 9.04 30.36 8.71
CA SER A 95 9.22 29.95 10.11
C SER A 95 9.71 28.51 10.29
N THR A 96 9.46 27.63 9.31
CA THR A 96 9.86 26.20 9.32
C THR A 96 10.27 25.75 7.91
N PRO A 97 11.45 26.19 7.43
CA PRO A 97 11.81 26.08 6.00
C PRO A 97 12.07 24.66 5.49
N ARG A 98 12.18 23.67 6.40
CA ARG A 98 12.48 22.27 6.08
C ARG A 98 11.37 21.32 6.52
N ALA A 99 10.13 21.82 6.64
CA ALA A 99 9.00 21.06 7.16
C ALA A 99 8.49 19.96 6.21
N HIS A 100 8.75 20.06 4.92
CA HIS A 100 8.29 19.13 3.90
C HIS A 100 9.46 18.47 3.17
N ARG A 101 9.44 17.14 3.10
CA ARG A 101 10.43 16.34 2.36
C ARG A 101 9.71 15.41 1.40
N LEU A 102 9.95 15.60 0.11
CA LEU A 102 9.28 14.85 -0.94
C LEU A 102 10.11 13.64 -1.38
N TYR A 103 9.44 12.52 -1.51
CA TYR A 103 10.01 11.25 -1.97
C TYR A 103 9.18 10.69 -3.12
N LYS A 104 9.84 10.02 -4.08
CA LYS A 104 9.18 9.23 -5.09
C LYS A 104 9.05 7.79 -4.60
N VAL A 105 7.82 7.36 -4.31
CA VAL A 105 7.55 6.04 -3.73
C VAL A 105 7.24 5.05 -4.86
N ILE A 106 8.17 4.12 -5.10
CA ILE A 106 8.17 3.23 -6.28
C ILE A 106 7.14 2.10 -6.24
N ASP A 107 6.61 1.76 -5.06
CA ASP A 107 5.68 0.65 -4.81
C ASP A 107 4.30 1.10 -4.30
N LEU A 108 3.90 2.33 -4.67
CA LEU A 108 2.69 2.98 -4.16
C LEU A 108 1.36 2.43 -4.73
N HIS A 109 1.38 1.34 -5.48
CA HIS A 109 0.32 0.99 -6.41
C HIS A 109 -1.04 0.59 -5.83
N LEU A 110 -1.14 0.17 -4.58
CA LEU A 110 -2.36 -0.50 -4.10
C LEU A 110 -2.88 -0.09 -2.72
N LYS A 111 -2.20 0.74 -1.94
CA LYS A 111 -2.53 0.94 -0.52
C LYS A 111 -3.02 2.34 -0.18
N ASN A 112 -3.77 2.43 0.91
CA ASN A 112 -4.13 3.70 1.52
C ASN A 112 -2.84 4.29 2.14
N THR A 113 -2.28 5.29 1.47
CA THR A 113 -0.92 5.79 1.69
C THR A 113 -0.87 6.98 2.63
N ARG A 114 -1.75 7.07 3.58
CA ARG A 114 -1.69 8.07 4.63
C ARG A 114 -1.30 7.41 5.95
N ALA A 115 -0.10 7.68 6.45
CA ALA A 115 0.31 7.29 7.79
C ALA A 115 0.30 8.52 8.70
N TYR A 116 -0.37 8.42 9.80
CA TYR A 116 -0.38 9.44 10.85
C TYR A 116 0.41 8.96 12.05
N CYS A 117 1.30 9.80 12.52
CA CYS A 117 1.98 9.62 13.77
C CYS A 117 1.61 10.79 14.68
N SER A 118 0.65 10.58 15.55
CA SER A 118 0.20 11.55 16.55
C SER A 118 0.50 11.03 17.95
N PHE A 119 0.54 11.94 18.90
CA PHE A 119 0.72 11.65 20.30
C PHE A 119 -0.25 12.48 21.14
N ALA A 120 -0.96 11.85 22.07
CA ALA A 120 -2.05 12.44 22.83
C ALA A 120 -1.54 13.13 24.12
N ASP A 121 -0.52 13.97 24.01
CA ASP A 121 -0.07 14.85 25.08
C ASP A 121 -0.95 16.12 25.18
N GLU A 122 -0.55 17.06 26.02
CA GLU A 122 -1.25 18.34 26.20
C GLU A 122 -1.37 19.14 24.90
N THR A 123 -0.44 18.96 23.97
CA THR A 123 -0.43 19.67 22.69
C THR A 123 -1.39 19.04 21.65
N LYS A 124 -1.75 17.76 21.82
CA LYS A 124 -2.52 16.94 20.88
C LYS A 124 -2.06 17.09 19.42
N SER A 125 -0.77 17.32 19.24
CA SER A 125 -0.19 17.66 17.95
C SER A 125 0.07 16.41 17.11
N MET A 126 -0.06 16.55 15.80
CA MET A 126 0.55 15.65 14.84
C MET A 126 2.07 15.72 15.02
N LEU A 127 2.78 14.61 14.89
CA LEU A 127 4.23 14.55 14.91
C LEU A 127 4.81 14.61 13.50
N VAL A 128 4.42 13.62 12.69
CA VAL A 128 4.82 13.50 11.29
C VAL A 128 3.65 12.90 10.50
N GLU A 129 3.35 13.46 9.35
CA GLU A 129 2.37 12.93 8.42
C GLU A 129 3.05 12.47 7.12
N ILE A 130 2.67 11.32 6.56
CA ILE A 130 2.98 10.98 5.17
C ILE A 130 1.75 11.29 4.34
N ARG A 131 1.80 12.34 3.53
CA ARG A 131 0.74 12.68 2.59
C ARG A 131 0.90 11.85 1.32
N GLY A 132 -0.06 10.96 1.12
CA GLY A 132 -0.11 10.07 -0.03
C GLY A 132 -1.38 10.26 -0.86
N ASN A 133 -2.09 9.18 -1.19
CA ASN A 133 -3.24 9.19 -2.10
C ASN A 133 -4.31 10.23 -1.76
N LYS A 134 -4.70 11.02 -2.78
CA LYS A 134 -5.76 12.04 -2.69
C LYS A 134 -5.45 13.16 -1.68
N HIS A 135 -4.19 13.39 -1.40
CA HIS A 135 -3.72 14.54 -0.63
C HIS A 135 -2.97 15.52 -1.54
N TYR A 136 -2.68 16.66 -1.00
CA TYR A 136 -1.88 17.67 -1.66
C TYR A 136 -1.06 18.45 -0.65
N THR A 137 0.03 19.02 -1.10
CA THR A 137 0.87 19.92 -0.31
C THR A 137 1.10 21.18 -1.11
N MET A 138 0.86 22.33 -0.49
CA MET A 138 1.17 23.62 -1.10
C MET A 138 2.68 23.79 -1.13
N CYS A 139 3.23 23.94 -2.33
CA CYS A 139 4.68 23.99 -2.57
C CYS A 139 5.16 25.31 -3.16
N TRP A 140 4.26 26.23 -3.41
CA TRP A 140 4.56 27.56 -3.93
C TRP A 140 3.45 28.54 -3.58
N GLY A 141 3.81 29.79 -3.29
CA GLY A 141 2.88 30.85 -2.99
C GLY A 141 2.93 31.30 -1.54
N GLN A 142 1.78 31.69 -1.00
CA GLN A 142 1.67 32.32 0.31
C GLN A 142 0.57 31.64 1.14
N TYR A 143 0.83 31.49 2.43
CA TYR A 143 -0.14 31.00 3.42
C TYR A 143 -1.10 32.11 3.89
N ASP A 144 -2.17 31.71 4.57
CA ASP A 144 -3.21 32.62 5.11
C ASP A 144 -2.64 33.65 6.10
N ASN A 145 -1.56 33.28 6.81
CA ASN A 145 -0.86 34.13 7.76
C ASN A 145 0.18 35.09 7.12
N GLY A 146 0.30 35.04 5.79
CA GLY A 146 1.25 35.89 5.03
C GLY A 146 2.62 35.29 4.82
N GLU A 147 2.98 34.18 5.48
CA GLU A 147 4.26 33.47 5.24
C GLU A 147 4.31 32.88 3.82
N LYS A 148 5.48 32.93 3.21
CA LYS A 148 5.72 32.34 1.89
C LYS A 148 6.30 30.95 2.00
N VAL A 149 6.08 30.14 0.95
CA VAL A 149 6.79 28.90 0.76
C VAL A 149 8.23 29.21 0.38
N VAL A 150 9.17 28.57 1.06
CA VAL A 150 10.60 28.65 0.79
C VAL A 150 11.16 27.26 0.53
N TRP A 151 11.97 27.15 -0.51
CA TRP A 151 12.64 25.91 -0.90
C TRP A 151 14.08 25.95 -0.38
N THR A 152 14.49 24.90 0.32
CA THR A 152 15.87 24.68 0.74
C THR A 152 16.64 23.84 -0.26
N LYS A 153 15.92 22.94 -0.97
CA LYS A 153 16.44 22.13 -2.07
C LYS A 153 15.39 21.94 -3.16
N SER A 154 15.81 22.02 -4.43
CA SER A 154 14.94 21.97 -5.60
C SER A 154 15.47 21.07 -6.73
N GLY A 155 15.96 19.87 -6.38
CA GLY A 155 16.45 18.85 -7.31
C GLY A 155 15.41 17.79 -7.64
N LEU A 156 15.83 16.52 -7.74
CA LEU A 156 14.94 15.38 -7.97
C LEU A 156 14.64 14.67 -6.65
N PRO A 157 13.42 14.12 -6.47
CA PRO A 157 13.07 13.36 -5.28
C PRO A 157 13.85 12.05 -5.21
N THR A 158 14.29 11.67 -4.02
CA THR A 158 14.86 10.34 -3.80
C THR A 158 13.80 9.27 -3.96
N GLU A 159 14.12 8.20 -4.69
CA GLU A 159 13.27 7.04 -4.82
C GLU A 159 13.39 6.15 -3.58
N ILE A 160 12.25 5.71 -3.06
CA ILE A 160 12.16 4.92 -1.83
C ILE A 160 10.96 3.97 -1.89
N SER A 161 11.05 2.81 -1.23
CA SER A 161 9.87 1.97 -1.03
C SER A 161 8.93 2.55 0.04
N TRP A 162 7.63 2.25 -0.07
CA TRP A 162 6.66 2.64 0.95
C TRP A 162 7.04 2.13 2.34
N GLU A 163 7.49 0.88 2.44
CA GLU A 163 7.88 0.27 3.70
C GLU A 163 9.04 1.02 4.35
N ALA A 164 10.09 1.35 3.58
CA ALA A 164 11.24 2.08 4.09
C ALA A 164 10.89 3.49 4.55
N LEU A 165 10.05 4.23 3.79
CA LEU A 165 9.59 5.55 4.19
C LEU A 165 8.72 5.49 5.45
N ASN A 166 7.79 4.55 5.52
CA ASN A 166 6.92 4.38 6.68
C ASN A 166 7.72 3.99 7.94
N LYS A 167 8.71 3.12 7.83
CA LYS A 167 9.63 2.77 8.93
C LYS A 167 10.44 3.99 9.39
N ALA A 168 11.01 4.76 8.46
CA ALA A 168 11.77 5.96 8.77
C ALA A 168 10.93 7.00 9.55
N VAL A 169 9.69 7.25 9.09
CA VAL A 169 8.74 8.14 9.77
C VAL A 169 8.32 7.61 11.14
N ALA A 170 8.15 6.29 11.29
CA ALA A 170 7.83 5.70 12.59
C ALA A 170 8.98 5.86 13.60
N LEU A 171 10.22 5.62 13.17
CA LEU A 171 11.43 5.85 14.00
C LEU A 171 11.54 7.32 14.43
N LEU A 172 11.36 8.24 13.47
CA LEU A 172 11.35 9.68 13.74
C LEU A 172 10.28 10.04 14.77
N SER A 173 9.06 9.55 14.59
CA SER A 173 7.94 9.87 15.48
C SER A 173 8.13 9.36 16.90
N VAL A 174 8.67 8.15 17.07
CA VAL A 174 9.04 7.62 18.40
C VAL A 174 10.11 8.50 19.03
N SER A 175 11.11 8.89 18.26
CA SER A 175 12.20 9.77 18.74
C SER A 175 11.68 11.15 19.14
N CYS A 176 10.70 11.70 18.44
CA CYS A 176 10.03 12.95 18.83
C CYS A 176 9.38 12.84 20.22
N VAL A 177 8.66 11.75 20.48
CA VAL A 177 8.03 11.52 21.79
C VAL A 177 9.09 11.39 22.89
N ILE A 178 10.14 10.62 22.63
CA ILE A 178 11.22 10.40 23.60
C ILE A 178 11.93 11.73 23.92
N LEU A 179 12.21 12.54 22.90
CA LEU A 179 12.85 13.86 23.09
C LEU A 179 11.94 14.83 23.85
N ARG A 180 10.65 14.90 23.47
CA ARG A 180 9.65 15.76 24.12
C ARG A 180 9.49 15.45 25.60
N LYS A 181 9.58 14.19 25.97
CA LYS A 181 9.46 13.69 27.34
C LYS A 181 10.81 13.44 28.01
N TYR A 182 11.92 13.96 27.44
CA TYR A 182 13.25 13.70 27.96
C TYR A 182 13.41 14.21 29.39
N ALA A 183 13.95 13.37 30.26
CA ALA A 183 14.05 13.64 31.69
C ALA A 183 15.01 14.80 32.00
N ARG A 184 14.75 15.50 33.11
CA ARG A 184 15.63 16.52 33.66
C ARG A 184 16.94 15.91 34.17
N ASP A 185 17.93 16.77 34.39
CA ASP A 185 19.21 16.36 35.00
C ASP A 185 18.98 15.57 36.30
N GLY A 186 19.81 14.55 36.48
CA GLY A 186 19.71 13.63 37.61
C GLY A 186 18.80 12.42 37.40
N LEU A 187 17.82 12.50 36.48
CA LEU A 187 16.88 11.40 36.16
C LEU A 187 17.12 10.78 34.78
N ARG A 188 18.03 11.33 33.96
CA ARG A 188 18.28 10.93 32.58
C ARG A 188 18.72 9.47 32.46
N ASN A 189 19.57 8.99 33.35
CA ASN A 189 20.02 7.60 33.34
C ASN A 189 18.85 6.61 33.52
N GLU A 190 17.99 6.89 34.49
CA GLU A 190 16.85 6.04 34.77
C GLU A 190 15.82 6.09 33.64
N TYR A 191 15.58 7.27 33.08
CA TYR A 191 14.72 7.46 31.92
C TYR A 191 15.18 6.64 30.72
N ILE A 192 16.46 6.77 30.32
CA ILE A 192 17.04 6.04 29.20
C ILE A 192 17.01 4.53 29.46
N ARG A 193 17.35 4.08 30.66
CA ARG A 193 17.31 2.66 31.01
C ARG A 193 15.92 2.05 30.82
N LYS A 194 14.87 2.71 31.28
CA LYS A 194 13.48 2.27 31.13
C LYS A 194 13.00 2.40 29.68
N MET A 195 13.44 3.43 28.98
CA MET A 195 13.11 3.62 27.58
C MET A 195 13.73 2.51 26.71
N VAL A 196 15.04 2.21 26.90
CA VAL A 196 15.70 1.11 26.20
C VAL A 196 15.04 -0.24 26.52
N ALA A 197 14.68 -0.49 27.77
CA ALA A 197 13.91 -1.67 28.15
C ALA A 197 12.55 -1.71 27.46
N THR A 198 11.89 -0.57 27.29
CA THR A 198 10.64 -0.45 26.53
C THR A 198 10.84 -0.83 25.04
N LEU A 199 11.88 -0.28 24.39
CA LEU A 199 12.23 -0.63 23.02
C LEU A 199 12.49 -2.14 22.86
N TRP A 200 13.27 -2.69 23.79
CA TRP A 200 13.58 -4.12 23.84
C TRP A 200 12.35 -5.01 24.02
N HIS A 201 11.43 -4.67 24.94
CA HIS A 201 10.16 -5.41 25.15
C HIS A 201 9.27 -5.39 23.89
N HIS A 202 9.27 -4.29 23.18
CA HIS A 202 8.52 -4.15 21.91
C HIS A 202 9.27 -4.76 20.72
N LYS A 203 10.43 -5.41 20.98
CA LYS A 203 11.23 -6.11 19.96
C LYS A 203 11.70 -5.20 18.82
N VAL A 204 11.97 -3.94 19.12
CA VAL A 204 12.71 -3.06 18.22
C VAL A 204 14.10 -3.64 18.02
N GLU A 205 14.61 -3.60 16.80
CA GLU A 205 15.97 -4.07 16.50
C GLU A 205 17.02 -3.22 17.23
N GLN A 206 18.12 -3.82 17.66
CA GLN A 206 19.16 -3.11 18.41
C GLN A 206 19.69 -1.90 17.65
N THR A 207 19.92 -2.04 16.36
CA THR A 207 20.38 -0.96 15.48
C THR A 207 19.41 0.22 15.41
N ASP A 208 18.12 -0.05 15.38
CA ASP A 208 17.09 0.98 15.40
C ASP A 208 17.01 1.66 16.77
N ALA A 209 17.15 0.89 17.87
CA ALA A 209 17.21 1.44 19.23
C ALA A 209 18.43 2.32 19.45
N GLU A 210 19.61 1.91 19.00
CA GLU A 210 20.84 2.70 19.03
C GLU A 210 20.67 4.01 18.24
N LYS A 211 20.10 3.94 17.06
CA LYS A 211 19.79 5.12 16.23
C LYS A 211 18.85 6.10 16.93
N ILE A 212 17.76 5.61 17.54
CA ILE A 212 16.80 6.40 18.30
C ILE A 212 17.52 7.10 19.46
N ILE A 213 18.23 6.34 20.31
CA ILE A 213 18.87 6.88 21.51
C ILE A 213 19.98 7.88 21.13
N THR A 214 20.81 7.57 20.13
CA THR A 214 21.84 8.49 19.63
C THR A 214 21.23 9.83 19.20
N ALA A 215 20.21 9.80 18.35
CA ALA A 215 19.59 11.01 17.83
C ALA A 215 18.95 11.86 18.94
N VAL A 216 18.21 11.23 19.84
CA VAL A 216 17.53 11.92 20.95
C VAL A 216 18.53 12.52 21.92
N VAL A 217 19.54 11.76 22.33
CA VAL A 217 20.56 12.21 23.30
C VAL A 217 21.41 13.35 22.75
N THR A 218 21.78 13.26 21.46
CA THR A 218 22.45 14.35 20.75
C THR A 218 21.62 15.63 20.74
N ALA A 219 20.34 15.51 20.39
CA ALA A 219 19.41 16.65 20.34
C ALA A 219 19.16 17.25 21.74
N ALA A 220 19.18 16.41 22.78
CA ALA A 220 19.03 16.84 24.19
C ALA A 220 20.33 17.42 24.81
N GLY A 221 21.45 17.36 24.08
CA GLY A 221 22.73 17.83 24.60
C GLY A 221 23.29 17.01 25.79
N ASP A 222 23.01 15.69 25.82
CA ASP A 222 23.47 14.77 26.86
C ASP A 222 24.63 13.89 26.36
N ASP A 223 25.21 13.07 27.22
CA ASP A 223 26.36 12.21 26.92
C ASP A 223 25.88 11.00 26.04
N VAL A 224 26.25 11.04 24.78
CA VAL A 224 25.86 10.05 23.78
C VAL A 224 26.49 8.68 24.07
N GLU A 225 27.79 8.65 24.41
CA GLU A 225 28.53 7.41 24.62
C GLU A 225 27.99 6.65 25.85
N GLU A 226 27.79 7.35 26.97
CA GLU A 226 27.20 6.75 28.16
C GLU A 226 25.79 6.20 27.90
N ARG A 227 24.94 6.94 27.19
CA ARG A 227 23.54 6.57 27.00
C ARG A 227 23.38 5.43 25.98
N VAL A 228 24.13 5.43 24.88
CA VAL A 228 24.10 4.38 23.86
C VAL A 228 24.66 3.06 24.40
N ALA A 229 25.65 3.08 25.27
CA ALA A 229 26.15 1.87 25.93
C ALA A 229 25.03 1.09 26.66
N ARG A 230 24.00 1.78 27.18
CA ARG A 230 22.84 1.12 27.82
C ARG A 230 22.02 0.28 26.86
N VAL A 231 22.01 0.62 25.57
CA VAL A 231 21.32 -0.19 24.56
C VAL A 231 21.98 -1.56 24.45
N ALA A 232 23.32 -1.59 24.28
CA ALA A 232 24.06 -2.82 24.21
C ALA A 232 23.90 -3.68 25.48
N ASP A 233 23.92 -3.05 26.66
CA ASP A 233 23.75 -3.76 27.93
C ASP A 233 22.38 -4.44 28.07
N VAL A 234 21.30 -3.76 27.63
CA VAL A 234 19.96 -4.32 27.71
C VAL A 234 19.74 -5.40 26.63
N TYR A 235 20.25 -5.20 25.42
CA TYR A 235 20.03 -6.14 24.31
C TYR A 235 20.83 -7.44 24.41
N LYS A 236 21.86 -7.49 25.27
CA LYS A 236 22.57 -8.74 25.62
C LYS A 236 21.77 -9.65 26.54
N ARG A 237 20.72 -9.13 27.22
CA ARG A 237 19.94 -9.88 28.20
C ARG A 237 19.00 -10.88 27.56
N GLU A 238 18.72 -11.97 28.28
CA GLU A 238 17.72 -12.93 27.86
C GLU A 238 16.29 -12.35 27.95
N ARG A 239 15.41 -12.76 27.04
CA ARG A 239 14.01 -12.28 26.97
C ARG A 239 13.16 -12.71 28.16
N THR A 240 13.66 -13.62 29.01
CA THR A 240 13.05 -14.06 30.26
C THR A 240 13.29 -13.12 31.42
N GLU A 241 14.28 -12.21 31.31
CA GLU A 241 14.55 -11.27 32.38
C GLU A 241 13.44 -10.22 32.54
N GLN A 242 13.08 -9.94 33.79
CA GLN A 242 12.12 -8.89 34.13
C GLN A 242 12.79 -7.52 34.13
N LEU A 243 12.67 -6.82 33.02
CA LEU A 243 13.09 -5.42 32.91
C LEU A 243 11.89 -4.48 33.07
N LEU A 244 12.08 -3.41 33.83
CA LEU A 244 11.08 -2.36 33.98
C LEU A 244 11.00 -1.54 32.69
N GLY A 245 9.93 -1.73 31.93
CA GLY A 245 9.67 -1.06 30.67
C GLY A 245 8.60 0.04 30.76
N LEU A 246 7.76 0.14 29.72
CA LEU A 246 6.79 1.22 29.56
C LEU A 246 5.84 1.47 30.75
N PRO A 247 5.34 0.46 31.49
CA PRO A 247 4.50 0.72 32.65
C PRO A 247 5.24 1.50 33.75
N ALA A 248 6.48 1.09 34.09
CA ALA A 248 7.30 1.76 35.10
C ALA A 248 7.79 3.14 34.63
N LEU A 249 8.07 3.28 33.31
CA LEU A 249 8.38 4.58 32.70
C LEU A 249 7.17 5.53 32.83
N ALA A 250 5.98 5.06 32.50
CA ALA A 250 4.77 5.87 32.52
C ALA A 250 4.41 6.34 33.94
N GLU A 251 4.55 5.45 34.93
CA GLU A 251 4.30 5.77 36.34
C GLU A 251 5.28 6.83 36.84
N GLU A 252 6.59 6.64 36.63
CA GLU A 252 7.61 7.53 37.14
C GLU A 252 7.66 8.90 36.47
N PHE A 253 7.38 8.94 35.14
CA PHE A 253 7.42 10.17 34.35
C PHE A 253 6.02 10.73 34.05
N ASN A 254 5.01 10.30 34.78
CA ASN A 254 3.63 10.81 34.74
C ASN A 254 2.99 10.80 33.35
N TRP A 255 3.17 9.72 32.60
CA TRP A 255 2.47 9.54 31.33
C TRP A 255 1.03 9.11 31.58
N ASN A 256 0.08 9.78 30.94
CA ASN A 256 -1.33 9.38 31.01
C ASN A 256 -1.62 8.14 30.16
N LYS A 257 -2.82 7.58 30.31
CA LYS A 257 -3.22 6.33 29.60
C LYS A 257 -3.24 6.48 28.08
N ASP A 258 -3.61 7.66 27.58
CA ASP A 258 -3.68 7.90 26.12
C ASP A 258 -2.29 8.09 25.53
N GLU A 259 -1.35 8.75 26.25
CA GLU A 259 0.06 8.82 25.88
C GLU A 259 0.69 7.43 25.78
N VAL A 260 0.47 6.57 26.78
CA VAL A 260 0.96 5.18 26.76
C VAL A 260 0.38 4.40 25.58
N LYS A 261 -0.91 4.58 25.30
CA LYS A 261 -1.60 3.91 24.19
C LYS A 261 -1.06 4.36 22.84
N ASP A 262 -0.86 5.66 22.65
CA ASP A 262 -0.36 6.19 21.39
C ASP A 262 1.12 5.87 21.18
N PHE A 263 1.93 5.89 22.24
CA PHE A 263 3.31 5.44 22.17
C PHE A 263 3.41 3.96 21.75
N LYS A 264 2.58 3.08 22.32
CA LYS A 264 2.50 1.68 21.88
C LYS A 264 2.18 1.56 20.38
N LYS A 265 1.25 2.37 19.86
CA LYS A 265 0.92 2.36 18.42
C LYS A 265 2.13 2.77 17.57
N LEU A 266 2.92 3.77 18.01
CA LEU A 266 4.12 4.18 17.30
C LEU A 266 5.18 3.06 17.31
N MET A 267 5.38 2.40 18.46
CA MET A 267 6.31 1.27 18.58
C MET A 267 5.93 0.12 17.63
N PHE A 268 4.65 -0.17 17.50
CA PHE A 268 4.17 -1.17 16.56
C PHE A 268 4.50 -0.83 15.10
N LYS A 269 4.47 0.45 14.72
CA LYS A 269 4.85 0.86 13.35
C LYS A 269 6.32 0.61 13.04
N ILE A 270 7.21 0.68 14.04
CA ILE A 270 8.63 0.38 13.86
C ILE A 270 8.85 -1.11 13.60
N THR A 271 8.21 -1.95 14.39
CA THR A 271 8.51 -3.39 14.42
C THR A 271 7.84 -4.17 13.29
N GLY A 272 6.98 -3.50 12.51
CA GLY A 272 6.12 -4.19 11.53
C GLY A 272 5.18 -5.22 12.17
N ARG A 273 5.07 -5.22 13.51
CA ARG A 273 4.28 -6.19 14.28
C ARG A 273 2.84 -5.74 14.52
N ASP A 274 2.48 -4.52 14.16
CA ASP A 274 1.22 -4.17 13.55
C ASP A 274 1.35 -4.15 12.00
N ALA A 275 2.30 -4.84 11.47
CA ALA A 275 2.22 -5.35 10.09
C ALA A 275 1.12 -6.42 9.93
N LEU A 276 0.37 -6.66 10.95
CA LEU A 276 -0.99 -7.15 10.88
C LEU A 276 -1.86 -6.33 9.89
N PRO A 277 -1.77 -5.00 9.69
CA PRO A 277 -2.61 -4.38 8.67
C PRO A 277 -2.35 -4.88 7.26
N GLU A 278 -1.14 -5.21 6.86
CA GLU A 278 -0.90 -5.66 5.48
C GLU A 278 -1.28 -7.12 5.30
N PHE A 279 -0.79 -7.99 6.17
CA PHE A 279 -1.18 -9.40 6.16
C PHE A 279 -2.67 -9.54 6.49
N THR A 280 -3.19 -8.79 7.45
CA THR A 280 -4.61 -8.86 7.82
C THR A 280 -5.51 -8.23 6.77
N ALA A 281 -5.10 -7.18 6.07
CA ALA A 281 -5.84 -6.69 4.90
C ALA A 281 -5.81 -7.73 3.78
N THR A 282 -4.67 -8.35 3.51
CA THR A 282 -4.52 -9.45 2.56
C THR A 282 -5.31 -10.67 3.01
N PHE A 283 -5.23 -11.06 4.28
CA PHE A 283 -6.00 -12.16 4.85
C PHE A 283 -7.50 -11.93 4.76
N VAL A 284 -8.00 -10.75 5.12
CA VAL A 284 -9.43 -10.41 5.01
C VAL A 284 -9.90 -10.44 3.55
N GLN A 285 -9.07 -10.03 2.61
CA GLN A 285 -9.39 -10.09 1.18
C GLN A 285 -9.28 -11.51 0.62
N ARG A 286 -8.40 -12.34 1.18
CA ARG A 286 -8.14 -13.72 0.79
C ARG A 286 -9.24 -14.67 1.27
N ILE A 287 -9.81 -14.43 2.46
CA ILE A 287 -10.80 -15.34 3.07
C ILE A 287 -12.23 -14.81 2.84
N ALA A 288 -13.10 -15.66 2.33
CA ALA A 288 -14.53 -15.39 2.19
C ALA A 288 -15.36 -16.42 2.94
N TYR A 289 -16.41 -16.00 3.67
CA TYR A 289 -17.36 -16.94 4.26
C TYR A 289 -18.44 -17.33 3.26
N MET A 290 -18.65 -18.62 3.07
CA MET A 290 -19.60 -19.22 2.15
C MET A 290 -20.85 -19.66 2.89
N MET A 291 -21.95 -18.93 2.70
CA MET A 291 -23.20 -19.14 3.46
C MET A 291 -23.83 -20.51 3.25
N LYS A 292 -23.87 -21.01 2.01
CA LYS A 292 -24.46 -22.32 1.72
C LYS A 292 -23.66 -23.46 2.33
N GLN A 293 -22.35 -23.40 2.23
CA GLN A 293 -21.45 -24.43 2.71
C GLN A 293 -21.14 -24.30 4.20
N LYS A 294 -21.44 -23.12 4.81
CA LYS A 294 -21.13 -22.78 6.21
C LYS A 294 -19.62 -22.92 6.54
N LYS A 295 -18.78 -22.64 5.54
CA LYS A 295 -17.31 -22.75 5.62
C LYS A 295 -16.64 -21.49 5.11
N TYR A 296 -15.34 -21.37 5.37
CA TYR A 296 -14.50 -20.31 4.85
C TYR A 296 -13.77 -20.81 3.61
N TYR A 297 -13.82 -20.03 2.55
CA TYR A 297 -13.10 -20.30 1.31
C TYR A 297 -11.84 -19.46 1.23
N ASP A 298 -10.71 -20.11 1.06
CA ASP A 298 -9.42 -19.47 0.81
C ASP A 298 -9.27 -19.28 -0.70
N LEU A 299 -9.23 -18.02 -1.14
CA LEU A 299 -9.20 -17.65 -2.56
C LEU A 299 -7.87 -18.00 -3.25
N GLU A 300 -6.78 -18.13 -2.49
CA GLU A 300 -5.47 -18.49 -3.03
C GLU A 300 -5.30 -19.99 -3.14
N ASP A 301 -5.61 -20.73 -2.07
CA ASP A 301 -5.57 -22.20 -2.10
C ASP A 301 -6.70 -22.82 -2.91
N LYS A 302 -7.80 -22.08 -3.11
CA LYS A 302 -9.05 -22.53 -3.73
C LYS A 302 -9.70 -23.68 -2.97
N GLU A 303 -9.58 -23.68 -1.64
CA GLU A 303 -10.08 -24.72 -0.74
C GLU A 303 -11.03 -24.20 0.34
N MET A 304 -11.87 -25.11 0.85
CA MET A 304 -12.82 -24.86 1.92
C MET A 304 -12.31 -25.33 3.26
N TYR A 305 -12.32 -24.43 4.24
CA TYR A 305 -11.90 -24.70 5.62
C TYR A 305 -13.04 -24.45 6.59
N ASP A 306 -13.08 -25.20 7.69
CA ASP A 306 -13.84 -24.80 8.86
C ASP A 306 -13.12 -23.66 9.62
N GLY A 307 -13.79 -23.11 10.64
CA GLY A 307 -13.23 -21.97 11.36
C GLY A 307 -11.99 -22.29 12.18
N GLU A 308 -11.91 -23.47 12.74
CA GLU A 308 -10.77 -23.91 13.55
C GLU A 308 -9.53 -24.10 12.66
N SER A 309 -9.72 -24.74 11.51
CA SER A 309 -8.64 -24.93 10.53
C SER A 309 -8.06 -23.60 10.01
N ILE A 310 -8.88 -22.56 9.79
CA ILE A 310 -8.41 -21.22 9.44
C ILE A 310 -7.60 -20.61 10.58
N ASP A 311 -8.10 -20.70 11.81
CA ASP A 311 -7.39 -20.15 12.97
C ASP A 311 -6.02 -20.84 13.18
N VAL A 312 -5.93 -22.17 12.99
CA VAL A 312 -4.67 -22.92 13.10
C VAL A 312 -3.73 -22.58 11.92
N LYS A 313 -4.24 -22.57 10.69
CA LYS A 313 -3.45 -22.32 9.48
C LYS A 313 -2.72 -20.99 9.55
N TYR A 314 -3.37 -19.94 10.00
CA TYR A 314 -2.87 -18.58 10.05
C TYR A 314 -2.43 -18.12 11.45
N ALA A 315 -2.34 -19.03 12.43
CA ALA A 315 -1.99 -18.68 13.80
C ALA A 315 -0.63 -17.99 13.97
N LYS A 316 0.35 -18.36 13.11
CA LYS A 316 1.72 -17.83 13.19
C LYS A 316 1.85 -16.38 12.73
N GLU A 317 0.96 -15.96 11.83
CA GLU A 317 0.91 -14.61 11.28
C GLU A 317 0.16 -13.62 12.20
N PHE A 318 -0.54 -14.15 13.19
CA PHE A 318 -1.28 -13.35 14.17
C PHE A 318 -0.57 -13.40 15.54
N ASN A 319 -0.40 -12.26 16.19
CA ASN A 319 0.41 -12.11 17.40
C ASN A 319 -0.32 -12.47 18.73
N GLY A 320 -1.31 -13.29 18.69
CA GLY A 320 -1.95 -13.88 19.87
C GLY A 320 -3.01 -13.04 20.58
N LYS A 321 -3.23 -11.78 20.19
CA LYS A 321 -4.29 -10.96 20.80
C LYS A 321 -5.69 -11.36 20.31
N TYR A 322 -5.78 -11.72 19.02
CA TYR A 322 -7.00 -12.22 18.40
C TYR A 322 -6.66 -13.39 17.50
N THR A 323 -7.56 -14.37 17.40
CA THR A 323 -7.44 -15.42 16.40
C THR A 323 -7.69 -14.81 14.99
N PRO A 324 -7.14 -15.42 13.92
CA PRO A 324 -7.37 -14.99 12.55
C PRO A 324 -8.85 -14.72 12.23
N LEU A 325 -9.74 -15.64 12.58
CA LEU A 325 -11.16 -15.47 12.33
C LEU A 325 -11.84 -14.43 13.21
N LYS A 326 -11.39 -14.24 14.42
CA LYS A 326 -11.92 -13.16 15.26
C LYS A 326 -11.61 -11.81 14.63
N TYR A 327 -10.39 -11.66 14.10
CA TYR A 327 -10.00 -10.46 13.35
C TYR A 327 -10.83 -10.29 12.08
N TRP A 328 -10.97 -11.37 11.27
CA TRP A 328 -11.79 -11.36 10.06
C TRP A 328 -13.24 -10.92 10.36
N LYS A 329 -13.87 -11.47 11.41
CA LYS A 329 -15.24 -11.11 11.83
C LYS A 329 -15.40 -9.65 12.27
N MET A 330 -14.34 -9.01 12.76
CA MET A 330 -14.33 -7.60 13.17
C MET A 330 -14.06 -6.64 12.02
N SER A 331 -13.54 -7.12 10.90
CA SER A 331 -13.21 -6.28 9.74
C SER A 331 -14.46 -5.91 8.94
N LYS A 332 -14.55 -4.65 8.54
CA LYS A 332 -15.62 -4.16 7.64
C LYS A 332 -15.46 -4.66 6.20
N ASP A 333 -14.26 -5.12 5.84
CA ASP A 333 -13.91 -5.57 4.50
C ASP A 333 -14.12 -7.07 4.29
N SER A 334 -14.53 -7.80 5.34
CA SER A 334 -14.83 -9.22 5.29
C SER A 334 -15.91 -9.54 4.28
N LYS A 335 -15.67 -10.55 3.45
CA LYS A 335 -16.58 -10.94 2.39
C LYS A 335 -17.44 -12.12 2.82
N VAL A 336 -18.76 -11.91 2.84
CA VAL A 336 -19.75 -12.97 3.05
C VAL A 336 -20.44 -13.23 1.73
N CYS A 337 -20.15 -14.38 1.13
CA CYS A 337 -20.68 -14.80 -0.17
C CYS A 337 -21.74 -15.87 0.00
N VAL A 338 -22.75 -15.88 -0.86
CA VAL A 338 -23.81 -16.87 -0.80
C VAL A 338 -23.33 -18.20 -1.39
N ASP A 339 -22.67 -18.15 -2.54
CA ASP A 339 -22.24 -19.33 -3.29
C ASP A 339 -21.18 -18.95 -4.34
N PHE A 340 -20.76 -19.92 -5.14
CA PHE A 340 -19.99 -19.72 -6.35
C PHE A 340 -20.87 -19.39 -7.54
N CYS A 341 -20.32 -18.70 -8.52
CA CYS A 341 -20.91 -18.50 -9.83
C CYS A 341 -19.80 -18.51 -10.90
N TYR A 342 -20.21 -18.71 -12.14
CA TYR A 342 -19.33 -18.62 -13.30
C TYR A 342 -19.81 -17.49 -14.21
N GLN A 343 -19.07 -16.37 -14.22
CA GLN A 343 -19.42 -15.14 -14.95
C GLN A 343 -18.21 -14.68 -15.79
N PRO A 344 -17.99 -15.29 -16.97
CA PRO A 344 -16.80 -14.99 -17.77
C PRO A 344 -16.81 -13.60 -18.42
N ALA A 345 -17.94 -12.90 -18.40
CA ALA A 345 -18.03 -11.50 -18.83
C ALA A 345 -17.53 -10.51 -17.78
N ASP A 346 -17.34 -10.94 -16.52
CA ASP A 346 -16.88 -10.12 -15.42
C ASP A 346 -15.54 -10.66 -14.89
N LYS A 347 -14.51 -9.84 -14.95
CA LYS A 347 -13.17 -10.19 -14.47
C LYS A 347 -13.01 -10.08 -12.95
N ASN A 348 -14.01 -9.53 -12.25
CA ASN A 348 -13.95 -9.40 -10.80
C ASN A 348 -14.17 -10.75 -10.12
N ARG A 349 -13.38 -11.01 -9.07
CA ARG A 349 -13.50 -12.22 -8.24
C ARG A 349 -14.80 -12.25 -7.43
N PHE A 350 -15.29 -11.08 -7.01
CA PHE A 350 -16.55 -10.93 -6.27
C PHE A 350 -17.57 -10.20 -7.15
N VAL A 351 -18.68 -10.88 -7.46
CA VAL A 351 -19.73 -10.36 -8.33
C VAL A 351 -21.10 -10.42 -7.65
N LYS A 352 -21.97 -9.50 -7.99
CA LYS A 352 -23.35 -9.51 -7.50
C LYS A 352 -24.28 -10.16 -8.53
N VAL A 353 -24.82 -11.32 -8.19
CA VAL A 353 -25.83 -12.00 -8.98
C VAL A 353 -27.15 -11.96 -8.21
N ASN A 354 -28.20 -11.39 -8.79
CA ASN A 354 -29.51 -11.22 -8.16
C ASN A 354 -29.40 -10.56 -6.74
N LYS A 355 -28.62 -9.49 -6.63
CA LYS A 355 -28.33 -8.75 -5.38
C LYS A 355 -27.54 -9.55 -4.32
N LYS A 356 -27.11 -10.78 -4.60
CA LYS A 356 -26.31 -11.62 -3.71
C LYS A 356 -24.85 -11.58 -4.12
N LEU A 357 -23.95 -11.42 -3.15
CA LEU A 357 -22.51 -11.49 -3.40
C LEU A 357 -22.13 -12.95 -3.64
N MET A 358 -21.41 -13.20 -4.72
CA MET A 358 -20.97 -14.54 -5.15
C MET A 358 -19.47 -14.50 -5.43
N ILE A 359 -18.80 -15.64 -5.32
CA ILE A 359 -17.42 -15.79 -5.80
C ILE A 359 -17.50 -16.24 -7.27
N ASN A 360 -16.90 -15.44 -8.15
CA ASN A 360 -16.74 -15.81 -9.55
C ASN A 360 -15.58 -16.78 -9.69
N VAL A 361 -15.85 -17.99 -10.13
CA VAL A 361 -14.82 -19.01 -10.36
C VAL A 361 -14.16 -18.89 -11.74
N TYR A 362 -14.65 -18.00 -12.60
CA TYR A 362 -13.96 -17.70 -13.84
C TYR A 362 -12.62 -17.04 -13.56
N GLU A 363 -11.57 -17.52 -14.21
CA GLU A 363 -10.23 -16.95 -14.17
C GLU A 363 -9.85 -16.53 -15.60
N PRO A 364 -9.59 -15.21 -15.82
CA PRO A 364 -9.14 -14.74 -17.13
C PRO A 364 -7.84 -15.46 -17.52
N HIS A 365 -7.70 -15.75 -18.79
CA HIS A 365 -6.48 -16.32 -19.33
C HIS A 365 -5.42 -15.23 -19.57
N ASP A 366 -4.15 -15.56 -19.33
CA ASP A 366 -3.02 -14.62 -19.43
C ASP A 366 -2.34 -14.62 -20.82
N ILE A 367 -2.89 -15.38 -21.80
CA ILE A 367 -2.32 -15.39 -23.15
C ILE A 367 -2.50 -14.02 -23.81
N VAL A 368 -1.38 -13.45 -24.21
CA VAL A 368 -1.36 -12.21 -25.02
C VAL A 368 -1.29 -12.62 -26.49
N PRO A 369 -2.30 -12.22 -27.33
CA PRO A 369 -2.27 -12.50 -28.75
C PRO A 369 -1.05 -11.86 -29.44
N ASP A 370 -0.33 -12.62 -30.24
CA ASP A 370 0.74 -12.12 -31.11
C ASP A 370 0.28 -12.16 -32.57
N ALA A 371 0.00 -11.00 -33.13
CA ALA A 371 -0.46 -10.86 -34.52
C ALA A 371 0.64 -11.20 -35.56
N THR A 372 1.91 -11.36 -35.13
CA THR A 372 3.03 -11.68 -35.99
C THR A 372 3.40 -13.16 -35.97
N ALA A 373 2.76 -13.94 -35.10
CA ALA A 373 3.03 -15.36 -34.96
C ALA A 373 2.69 -16.15 -36.24
N ASP A 374 3.57 -17.09 -36.60
CA ASP A 374 3.32 -18.02 -37.70
C ASP A 374 2.20 -19.00 -37.31
N THR A 375 1.13 -19.02 -38.10
CA THR A 375 -0.04 -19.88 -37.91
C THR A 375 -0.21 -20.97 -38.96
N ASP A 376 0.77 -21.17 -39.84
CA ASP A 376 0.69 -22.11 -40.96
C ASP A 376 0.43 -23.55 -40.50
N VAL A 377 1.04 -23.97 -39.40
CA VAL A 377 0.82 -25.30 -38.81
C VAL A 377 -0.62 -25.49 -38.35
N PHE A 378 -1.23 -24.47 -37.74
CA PHE A 378 -2.64 -24.49 -37.35
C PHE A 378 -3.55 -24.63 -38.56
N TRP A 379 -3.33 -23.83 -39.61
CA TRP A 379 -4.11 -23.88 -40.83
C TRP A 379 -3.96 -25.20 -41.57
N ALA A 380 -2.76 -25.79 -41.60
CA ALA A 380 -2.55 -27.11 -42.19
C ALA A 380 -3.29 -28.20 -41.42
N LEU A 381 -3.21 -28.20 -40.09
CA LEU A 381 -3.94 -29.12 -39.23
C LEU A 381 -5.46 -28.98 -39.41
N LEU A 382 -5.96 -27.73 -39.42
CA LEU A 382 -7.39 -27.46 -39.59
C LEU A 382 -7.94 -27.95 -40.92
N LYS A 383 -7.21 -27.71 -42.02
CA LYS A 383 -7.58 -28.19 -43.37
C LYS A 383 -7.57 -29.71 -43.46
N ASN A 384 -6.64 -30.34 -42.75
CA ASN A 384 -6.58 -31.81 -42.71
C ASN A 384 -7.76 -32.41 -41.94
N VAL A 385 -8.13 -31.80 -40.81
CA VAL A 385 -9.23 -32.29 -39.95
C VAL A 385 -10.62 -31.94 -40.53
N ILE A 386 -10.74 -30.75 -41.15
CA ILE A 386 -12.00 -30.26 -41.74
C ILE A 386 -11.71 -29.81 -43.18
N PRO A 387 -11.74 -30.72 -44.15
CA PRO A 387 -11.39 -30.42 -45.55
C PRO A 387 -12.39 -29.53 -46.26
N HIS A 388 -13.66 -29.53 -45.87
CA HIS A 388 -14.71 -28.73 -46.53
C HIS A 388 -14.71 -27.28 -46.04
N ASP A 389 -14.61 -26.34 -46.94
CA ASP A 389 -14.44 -24.89 -46.61
C ASP A 389 -15.61 -24.35 -45.77
N LYS A 390 -16.87 -24.64 -46.10
CA LYS A 390 -18.02 -24.17 -45.33
C LYS A 390 -18.07 -24.71 -43.90
N GLU A 391 -17.72 -25.98 -43.72
CA GLU A 391 -17.67 -26.61 -42.40
C GLU A 391 -16.53 -26.02 -41.56
N ARG A 392 -15.40 -25.77 -42.19
CA ARG A 392 -14.24 -25.17 -41.57
C ARG A 392 -14.50 -23.73 -41.13
N GLU A 393 -15.18 -22.92 -41.96
CA GLU A 393 -15.61 -21.57 -41.63
C GLU A 393 -16.57 -21.61 -40.40
N HIS A 394 -17.57 -22.45 -40.43
CA HIS A 394 -18.50 -22.61 -39.31
C HIS A 394 -17.79 -23.08 -38.02
N PHE A 395 -16.84 -24.00 -38.13
CA PHE A 395 -16.03 -24.45 -37.01
C PHE A 395 -15.20 -23.33 -36.45
N LEU A 396 -14.56 -22.50 -37.26
CA LEU A 396 -13.77 -21.37 -36.83
C LEU A 396 -14.61 -20.30 -36.10
N ASP A 397 -15.81 -20.03 -36.59
CA ASP A 397 -16.75 -19.12 -35.94
C ASP A 397 -17.12 -19.66 -34.53
N TRP A 398 -17.46 -20.96 -34.46
CA TRP A 398 -17.76 -21.61 -33.18
C TRP A 398 -16.54 -21.62 -32.24
N TYR A 399 -15.36 -21.93 -32.76
CA TYR A 399 -14.11 -22.04 -32.01
C TYR A 399 -13.62 -20.70 -31.45
N SER A 400 -13.77 -19.62 -32.22
CA SER A 400 -13.35 -18.26 -31.82
C SER A 400 -14.36 -17.54 -30.92
N TYR A 401 -15.64 -17.91 -31.00
CA TYR A 401 -16.71 -17.18 -30.30
C TYR A 401 -16.56 -17.10 -28.79
N PRO A 402 -16.19 -18.15 -28.05
CA PRO A 402 -15.98 -18.07 -26.61
C PRO A 402 -14.81 -17.15 -26.21
N LEU A 403 -13.80 -17.02 -27.09
CA LEU A 403 -12.67 -16.12 -26.87
C LEU A 403 -13.07 -14.66 -27.06
N GLN A 404 -13.89 -14.37 -28.08
CA GLN A 404 -14.34 -13.02 -28.41
C GLN A 404 -15.52 -12.54 -27.54
N SER A 405 -16.35 -13.47 -27.09
CA SER A 405 -17.58 -13.19 -26.35
C SER A 405 -17.77 -14.12 -25.16
N PRO A 406 -16.84 -14.10 -24.16
CA PRO A 406 -16.81 -15.09 -23.08
C PRO A 406 -18.06 -15.11 -22.19
N GLY A 407 -18.85 -14.02 -22.19
CA GLY A 407 -20.13 -13.94 -21.45
C GLY A 407 -21.34 -14.50 -22.19
N LYS A 408 -21.20 -14.98 -23.41
CA LYS A 408 -22.32 -15.46 -24.23
C LYS A 408 -22.24 -16.96 -24.44
N LYS A 409 -23.33 -17.66 -24.12
CA LYS A 409 -23.43 -19.10 -24.29
C LYS A 409 -23.73 -19.45 -25.74
N ILE A 410 -22.92 -20.32 -26.35
CA ILE A 410 -23.23 -20.98 -27.62
C ILE A 410 -24.34 -22.03 -27.34
N ARG A 411 -25.36 -22.09 -28.21
CA ARG A 411 -26.53 -22.94 -28.00
C ARG A 411 -26.51 -24.24 -28.83
N HIS A 412 -25.41 -24.53 -29.51
CA HIS A 412 -25.21 -25.78 -30.26
C HIS A 412 -23.78 -26.29 -30.00
N ALA A 413 -23.58 -27.57 -30.25
CA ALA A 413 -22.31 -28.25 -30.13
C ALA A 413 -21.81 -28.67 -31.53
N ILE A 414 -20.51 -28.80 -31.67
CA ILE A 414 -19.86 -29.38 -32.84
C ILE A 414 -19.63 -30.86 -32.55
N ILE A 415 -20.06 -31.71 -33.49
CA ILE A 415 -19.77 -33.15 -33.49
C ILE A 415 -18.82 -33.43 -34.63
N MET A 416 -17.68 -34.00 -34.36
CA MET A 416 -16.69 -34.43 -35.36
C MET A 416 -16.61 -35.95 -35.41
N GLN A 417 -16.88 -36.52 -36.57
CA GLN A 417 -16.77 -37.95 -36.81
C GLN A 417 -15.76 -38.22 -37.94
N SER A 418 -14.98 -39.24 -37.82
CA SER A 418 -14.10 -39.72 -38.89
C SER A 418 -13.90 -41.23 -38.77
N ASP A 419 -13.68 -41.86 -39.89
CA ASP A 419 -13.39 -43.29 -39.97
C ASP A 419 -11.92 -43.63 -39.61
N GLU A 420 -11.04 -42.62 -39.61
CA GLU A 420 -9.63 -42.77 -39.28
C GLU A 420 -9.26 -42.18 -37.91
N PHE A 421 -8.30 -42.81 -37.27
CA PHE A 421 -7.72 -42.36 -36.01
C PHE A 421 -6.54 -41.40 -36.24
N GLN A 422 -6.22 -40.59 -35.25
CA GLN A 422 -5.03 -39.70 -35.21
C GLN A 422 -5.02 -38.59 -36.29
N LEU A 423 -6.17 -38.17 -36.81
CA LEU A 423 -6.24 -37.03 -37.74
C LEU A 423 -6.00 -35.65 -37.10
N GLY A 424 -5.83 -35.57 -35.79
CA GLY A 424 -5.55 -34.31 -35.10
C GLY A 424 -6.79 -33.62 -34.48
N LYS A 425 -7.96 -34.25 -34.46
CA LYS A 425 -9.16 -33.70 -33.80
C LYS A 425 -8.90 -33.33 -32.34
N GLY A 426 -8.24 -34.22 -31.58
CA GLY A 426 -7.88 -33.98 -30.18
C GLY A 426 -6.99 -32.76 -30.02
N SER A 427 -6.02 -32.60 -30.91
CA SER A 427 -5.07 -31.48 -30.86
C SER A 427 -5.76 -30.12 -31.07
N LEU A 428 -6.81 -30.03 -31.91
CA LEU A 428 -7.58 -28.79 -32.08
C LEU A 428 -8.34 -28.43 -30.80
N PHE A 429 -8.92 -29.41 -30.11
CA PHE A 429 -9.66 -29.16 -28.88
C PHE A 429 -8.70 -28.91 -27.67
N ASP A 430 -7.55 -29.56 -27.63
CA ASP A 430 -6.54 -29.30 -26.60
C ASP A 430 -5.98 -27.88 -26.77
N LEU A 431 -5.67 -27.43 -27.97
CA LEU A 431 -5.31 -26.03 -28.24
C LEU A 431 -6.41 -25.06 -27.82
N HIS A 432 -7.68 -25.37 -28.09
CA HIS A 432 -8.81 -24.53 -27.67
C HIS A 432 -8.92 -24.44 -26.15
N ARG A 433 -8.69 -25.56 -25.45
CA ARG A 433 -8.66 -25.58 -23.99
C ARG A 433 -7.53 -24.73 -23.42
N ASP A 434 -6.35 -24.79 -24.04
CA ASP A 434 -5.23 -23.95 -23.65
C ASP A 434 -5.55 -22.47 -23.84
N MET A 435 -6.15 -22.08 -24.95
CA MET A 435 -6.57 -20.69 -25.19
C MET A 435 -7.67 -20.19 -24.24
N LEU A 436 -8.60 -21.04 -23.83
CA LEU A 436 -9.67 -20.72 -22.88
C LEU A 436 -9.21 -20.80 -21.42
N GLY A 437 -8.08 -21.45 -21.16
CA GLY A 437 -7.55 -21.78 -19.85
C GLY A 437 -8.09 -23.12 -19.34
N LEU A 438 -7.17 -23.99 -18.91
CA LEU A 438 -7.50 -25.36 -18.43
C LEU A 438 -8.49 -25.34 -17.25
N HIS A 439 -8.42 -24.32 -16.40
CA HIS A 439 -9.32 -24.13 -15.27
C HIS A 439 -10.74 -23.69 -15.66
N ASN A 440 -10.95 -23.17 -16.88
CA ASN A 440 -12.25 -22.79 -17.42
C ASN A 440 -12.90 -23.89 -18.29
N THR A 441 -12.19 -24.98 -18.53
CA THR A 441 -12.60 -26.05 -19.46
C THR A 441 -12.55 -27.41 -18.78
N ARG A 442 -13.40 -28.33 -19.21
CA ARG A 442 -13.39 -29.72 -18.74
C ARG A 442 -13.52 -30.67 -19.89
N LYS A 443 -12.69 -31.69 -19.94
CA LYS A 443 -12.86 -32.85 -20.79
C LYS A 443 -13.68 -33.89 -20.03
N ILE A 444 -14.75 -34.34 -20.60
CA ILE A 444 -15.67 -35.34 -20.01
C ILE A 444 -15.94 -36.45 -21.02
N GLU A 445 -16.19 -37.65 -20.54
CA GLU A 445 -16.69 -38.74 -21.36
C GLU A 445 -18.18 -38.55 -21.67
N LEU A 446 -18.63 -39.07 -22.80
CA LEU A 446 -20.02 -38.87 -23.27
C LEU A 446 -21.04 -39.39 -22.25
N GLU A 447 -20.79 -40.52 -21.63
CA GLU A 447 -21.61 -41.11 -20.57
C GLU A 447 -21.78 -40.18 -19.39
N GLU A 448 -20.70 -39.53 -18.94
CA GLU A 448 -20.75 -38.53 -17.88
C GLU A 448 -21.59 -37.30 -18.26
N ALA A 449 -21.63 -36.93 -19.53
CA ALA A 449 -22.43 -35.83 -20.04
C ALA A 449 -23.94 -36.13 -20.13
N LEU A 450 -24.30 -37.40 -20.27
CA LEU A 450 -25.68 -37.87 -20.41
C LEU A 450 -26.35 -38.21 -19.07
N ASP A 451 -25.56 -38.42 -18.00
CA ASP A 451 -26.02 -38.76 -16.65
C ASP A 451 -26.54 -37.55 -15.84
N LYS A 452 -26.64 -36.36 -16.42
CA LYS A 452 -27.15 -35.11 -15.83
C LYS A 452 -28.38 -34.61 -16.58
#